data_2c31f62afc28043be3382eb058e7459d
#
_entry.id   2c31f62afc28043be3382eb058e7459d
#
_cell.length_a   1.000
_cell.length_b   1.000
_cell.length_c   1.000
_cell.angle_alpha   90.00
_cell.angle_beta   90.00
_cell.angle_gamma   90.00
#
_symmetry.space_group_name_H-M   'P 1'
#
loop_
_entity.id
_entity.type
_entity.pdbx_description
1 polymer ?
#
loop_
_entity_poly.entity_id
_entity_poly.type
_entity_poly.pdbx_seq_one_letter_code
_entity_poly.pdbx_strand_id
1 'polypeptide(L)'
;PTLWELSSPMFSLPMTEYAQGLFETVLEEYEDLELNPSGRDEFMTKRQNFPFTDPERSVATYEELKATKKEFPELRNLPAVGGFDFASTRDFIAVGALFKVDGDYVFKSHSFVRKEFVDRIYSYSKPNENVNGKRRFAPIRQWEDEGLLTVLDEPSMDAQHVVDWFVRMRDEEGYEFQTICGDGYKMREYLQPKFEEAGFEVSWNGKFEEPLGYRVEVIRNFRAIDAQLSTVIEDSFANQKINFGDNDMMRWYTNNVLRHLKKDGNVEYIKKEDVRRKTDGFKAFEAAMFKADLLNEVDTTDFYDNLGWFMG
;
A
#
# COMPACT_ATOMS: atom_id res chain seq x y z
N PRO A 1 4.97 -7.39 -34.68
CA PRO A 1 5.08 -5.97 -35.06
C PRO A 1 3.90 -5.14 -34.61
N THR A 2 2.66 -5.60 -34.78
CA THR A 2 1.43 -4.86 -34.42
C THR A 2 1.32 -4.53 -32.93
N LEU A 3 1.92 -5.30 -32.04
CA LEU A 3 1.95 -4.98 -30.59
C LEU A 3 2.99 -3.90 -30.25
N TRP A 4 4.03 -3.74 -31.06
CA TRP A 4 5.06 -2.73 -30.82
C TRP A 4 4.57 -1.31 -31.15
N GLU A 5 3.56 -1.17 -32.01
CA GLU A 5 2.91 0.11 -32.29
C GLU A 5 2.22 0.70 -31.05
N LEU A 6 1.74 -0.15 -30.13
CA LEU A 6 1.12 0.29 -28.89
C LEU A 6 2.15 0.93 -27.93
N SER A 7 3.37 0.42 -27.91
CA SER A 7 4.45 0.94 -27.06
C SER A 7 5.22 2.09 -27.74
N SER A 8 5.27 2.07 -29.07
CA SER A 8 6.00 3.03 -29.91
C SER A 8 5.17 3.40 -31.13
N PRO A 9 4.27 4.39 -31.04
CA PRO A 9 3.36 4.77 -32.14
C PRO A 9 4.07 5.17 -33.46
N MET A 10 5.35 5.53 -33.40
CA MET A 10 6.16 5.83 -34.59
C MET A 10 6.41 4.61 -35.50
N PHE A 11 6.14 3.41 -34.99
CA PHE A 11 6.25 2.16 -35.79
C PHE A 11 4.99 1.86 -36.61
N SER A 12 3.98 2.73 -36.57
CA SER A 12 2.81 2.65 -37.45
C SER A 12 3.22 2.98 -38.91
N LEU A 13 2.64 2.26 -39.87
CA LEU A 13 2.92 2.47 -41.28
C LEU A 13 2.13 3.67 -41.87
N PRO A 14 2.74 4.47 -42.77
CA PRO A 14 4.13 4.38 -43.22
C PRO A 14 5.11 4.96 -42.20
N MET A 15 6.20 4.23 -41.93
CA MET A 15 7.27 4.71 -41.06
C MET A 15 8.13 5.77 -41.74
N THR A 16 8.63 6.73 -40.98
CA THR A 16 9.71 7.61 -41.41
C THR A 16 11.03 6.83 -41.47
N GLU A 17 12.03 7.33 -42.23
CA GLU A 17 13.35 6.74 -42.30
C GLU A 17 14.00 6.54 -40.94
N TYR A 18 13.84 7.52 -40.02
CA TYR A 18 14.29 7.42 -38.64
C TYR A 18 13.58 6.31 -37.89
N ALA A 19 12.25 6.21 -38.02
CA ALA A 19 11.46 5.19 -37.34
C ALA A 19 11.80 3.78 -37.86
N GLN A 20 12.10 3.64 -39.12
CA GLN A 20 12.50 2.38 -39.72
C GLN A 20 13.85 1.90 -39.15
N GLY A 21 14.88 2.78 -39.10
CA GLY A 21 16.17 2.43 -38.50
C GLY A 21 16.06 2.06 -37.00
N LEU A 22 15.20 2.77 -36.27
CA LEU A 22 14.95 2.41 -34.87
C LEU A 22 14.22 1.07 -34.75
N PHE A 23 13.27 0.77 -35.62
CA PHE A 23 12.55 -0.51 -35.63
C PHE A 23 13.51 -1.68 -35.90
N GLU A 24 14.44 -1.53 -36.85
CA GLU A 24 15.48 -2.53 -37.15
C GLU A 24 16.36 -2.79 -35.92
N THR A 25 16.80 -1.73 -35.21
CA THR A 25 17.57 -1.85 -33.99
C THR A 25 16.76 -2.59 -32.87
N VAL A 26 15.48 -2.27 -32.70
CA VAL A 26 14.64 -2.94 -31.72
C VAL A 26 14.39 -4.41 -32.08
N LEU A 27 14.31 -4.72 -33.36
CA LEU A 27 14.18 -6.09 -33.89
C LEU A 27 15.43 -6.91 -33.57
N GLU A 28 16.63 -6.36 -33.85
CA GLU A 28 17.91 -6.99 -33.53
C GLU A 28 18.03 -7.26 -31.98
N GLU A 29 17.68 -6.28 -31.16
CA GLU A 29 17.66 -6.46 -29.68
C GLU A 29 16.68 -7.57 -29.27
N TYR A 30 15.53 -7.68 -29.94
CA TYR A 30 14.55 -8.73 -29.65
C TYR A 30 15.05 -10.12 -30.02
N GLU A 31 15.70 -10.25 -31.21
CA GLU A 31 16.28 -11.50 -31.67
C GLU A 31 17.44 -11.96 -30.79
N ASP A 32 18.23 -11.00 -30.23
CA ASP A 32 19.31 -11.31 -29.28
C ASP A 32 18.80 -11.90 -27.96
N LEU A 33 17.53 -11.69 -27.60
CA LEU A 33 16.94 -12.30 -26.40
C LEU A 33 16.86 -13.84 -26.46
N GLU A 34 16.90 -14.45 -27.64
CA GLU A 34 16.96 -15.91 -27.77
C GLU A 34 18.31 -16.45 -27.27
N LEU A 35 19.37 -15.66 -27.44
CA LEU A 35 20.73 -16.00 -27.02
C LEU A 35 21.03 -15.48 -25.62
N ASN A 36 20.40 -14.37 -25.22
CA ASN A 36 20.58 -13.66 -23.95
C ASN A 36 19.26 -13.43 -23.20
N PRO A 37 18.60 -14.48 -22.67
CA PRO A 37 17.30 -14.33 -21.98
C PRO A 37 17.31 -13.36 -20.79
N SER A 38 18.46 -13.13 -20.15
CA SER A 38 18.62 -12.19 -19.04
C SER A 38 18.38 -10.72 -19.43
N GLY A 39 18.50 -10.37 -20.71
CA GLY A 39 18.19 -9.04 -21.26
C GLY A 39 16.71 -8.74 -21.43
N ARG A 40 15.84 -9.77 -21.27
CA ARG A 40 14.40 -9.65 -21.57
C ARG A 40 13.70 -8.55 -20.77
N ASP A 41 14.00 -8.46 -19.51
CA ASP A 41 13.33 -7.52 -18.60
C ASP A 41 13.68 -6.07 -18.94
N GLU A 42 14.93 -5.83 -19.25
CA GLU A 42 15.40 -4.52 -19.72
C GLU A 42 14.76 -4.15 -21.06
N PHE A 43 14.70 -5.09 -22.00
CA PHE A 43 14.03 -4.92 -23.29
C PHE A 43 12.54 -4.60 -23.11
N MET A 44 11.81 -5.40 -22.32
CA MET A 44 10.38 -5.20 -22.07
C MET A 44 10.11 -3.83 -21.44
N THR A 45 10.96 -3.39 -20.51
CA THR A 45 10.81 -2.09 -19.83
C THR A 45 11.16 -0.92 -20.76
N LYS A 46 12.30 -0.98 -21.45
CA LYS A 46 12.80 0.13 -22.25
C LYS A 46 12.12 0.25 -23.62
N ARG A 47 11.80 -0.87 -24.25
CA ARG A 47 11.27 -0.91 -25.62
C ARG A 47 9.76 -1.10 -25.65
N GLN A 48 9.21 -1.90 -24.75
CA GLN A 48 7.79 -2.22 -24.77
C GLN A 48 6.97 -1.41 -23.74
N ASN A 49 7.61 -0.50 -22.95
CA ASN A 49 6.97 0.23 -21.85
C ASN A 49 6.23 -0.71 -20.87
N PHE A 50 6.63 -1.98 -20.82
CA PHE A 50 6.06 -2.94 -19.90
C PHE A 50 6.63 -2.69 -18.51
N PRO A 51 5.81 -2.45 -17.48
CA PRO A 51 6.31 -2.24 -16.13
C PRO A 51 7.00 -3.52 -15.66
N PHE A 52 8.33 -3.46 -15.57
CA PHE A 52 9.12 -4.53 -14.97
C PHE A 52 9.26 -4.27 -13.47
N THR A 53 8.94 -5.27 -12.70
CA THR A 53 9.21 -5.34 -11.28
C THR A 53 10.37 -6.30 -11.11
N ASP A 54 11.52 -5.83 -10.61
CA ASP A 54 12.63 -6.70 -10.26
C ASP A 54 12.17 -7.68 -9.15
N PRO A 55 11.96 -8.98 -9.43
CA PRO A 55 11.37 -9.91 -8.46
C PRO A 55 12.26 -10.07 -7.23
N GLU A 56 13.58 -9.91 -7.37
CA GLU A 56 14.52 -10.03 -6.25
C GLU A 56 14.49 -8.80 -5.31
N ARG A 57 14.03 -7.66 -5.84
CA ARG A 57 13.99 -6.39 -5.11
C ARG A 57 12.59 -5.88 -4.82
N SER A 58 11.57 -6.61 -5.20
CA SER A 58 10.17 -6.24 -4.98
C SER A 58 9.58 -7.04 -3.84
N VAL A 59 8.68 -6.43 -3.09
CA VAL A 59 7.91 -7.11 -2.04
C VAL A 59 6.93 -8.12 -2.65
N ALA A 60 6.38 -7.77 -3.81
CA ALA A 60 5.45 -8.61 -4.56
C ALA A 60 5.59 -8.38 -6.07
N THR A 61 5.33 -9.39 -6.86
CA THR A 61 5.26 -9.31 -8.31
C THR A 61 3.99 -8.59 -8.77
N TYR A 62 3.92 -8.23 -10.05
CA TYR A 62 2.72 -7.59 -10.61
C TYR A 62 1.47 -8.49 -10.47
N GLU A 63 1.61 -9.80 -10.72
CA GLU A 63 0.49 -10.74 -10.64
C GLU A 63 0.01 -10.92 -9.20
N GLU A 64 0.93 -10.98 -8.23
CA GLU A 64 0.60 -11.03 -6.80
C GLU A 64 -0.11 -9.75 -6.35
N LEU A 65 0.36 -8.57 -6.77
CA LEU A 65 -0.31 -7.31 -6.49
C LEU A 65 -1.72 -7.27 -7.10
N LYS A 66 -1.88 -7.75 -8.33
CA LYS A 66 -3.19 -7.82 -8.98
C LYS A 66 -4.14 -8.78 -8.24
N ALA A 67 -3.62 -9.88 -7.72
CA ALA A 67 -4.39 -10.85 -6.95
C ALA A 67 -4.92 -10.30 -5.60
N THR A 68 -4.39 -9.15 -5.11
CA THR A 68 -4.94 -8.49 -3.92
C THR A 68 -6.29 -7.82 -4.14
N LYS A 69 -6.74 -7.70 -5.40
CA LYS A 69 -8.06 -7.15 -5.74
C LYS A 69 -9.11 -8.23 -5.58
N LYS A 70 -9.66 -8.33 -4.38
CA LYS A 70 -10.74 -9.23 -4.02
C LYS A 70 -11.90 -8.41 -3.43
N GLU A 71 -13.11 -8.94 -3.45
CA GLU A 71 -14.23 -8.35 -2.73
C GLU A 71 -13.98 -8.44 -1.22
N PHE A 72 -14.31 -7.37 -0.48
CA PHE A 72 -14.23 -7.43 0.98
C PHE A 72 -15.36 -8.26 1.54
N PRO A 73 -15.07 -9.18 2.48
CA PRO A 73 -16.12 -9.82 3.27
C PRO A 73 -16.80 -8.80 4.21
N GLU A 74 -17.87 -9.21 4.88
CA GLU A 74 -18.44 -8.43 5.99
C GLU A 74 -17.40 -8.34 7.12
N LEU A 75 -17.05 -7.11 7.53
CA LEU A 75 -16.00 -6.84 8.51
C LEU A 75 -16.54 -6.36 9.87
N ARG A 76 -17.83 -6.09 9.95
CA ARG A 76 -18.47 -5.62 11.21
C ARG A 76 -18.37 -6.66 12.30
N ASN A 77 -18.03 -6.22 13.50
CA ASN A 77 -17.89 -7.05 14.71
C ASN A 77 -16.79 -8.13 14.58
N LEU A 78 -15.81 -7.91 13.70
CA LEU A 78 -14.64 -8.79 13.60
C LEU A 78 -13.45 -8.21 14.35
N PRO A 79 -12.59 -9.08 14.92
CA PRO A 79 -11.32 -8.69 15.49
C PRO A 79 -10.43 -8.02 14.44
N ALA A 80 -9.88 -6.87 14.77
CA ALA A 80 -9.02 -6.09 13.89
C ALA A 80 -7.73 -5.66 14.58
N VAL A 81 -6.65 -5.49 13.82
CA VAL A 81 -5.46 -4.77 14.27
C VAL A 81 -5.33 -3.51 13.44
N GLY A 82 -5.27 -2.36 14.11
CA GLY A 82 -5.05 -1.08 13.47
C GLY A 82 -3.58 -0.87 13.08
N GLY A 83 -3.35 -0.17 11.97
CA GLY A 83 -2.02 0.26 11.59
C GLY A 83 -2.04 1.67 11.03
N PHE A 84 -1.02 2.47 11.35
CA PHE A 84 -0.89 3.81 10.79
C PHE A 84 0.56 4.22 10.53
N ASP A 85 0.72 5.12 9.55
CA ASP A 85 1.93 5.88 9.28
C ASP A 85 1.57 7.36 9.23
N PHE A 86 2.29 8.21 9.99
CA PHE A 86 1.95 9.61 10.19
C PHE A 86 2.99 10.57 9.64
N ALA A 87 2.52 11.50 8.83
CA ALA A 87 3.31 12.64 8.35
C ALA A 87 2.55 13.95 8.51
N SER A 88 3.22 15.03 8.91
CA SER A 88 2.56 16.32 9.14
C SER A 88 2.50 17.22 7.91
N THR A 89 3.43 17.14 6.93
CA THR A 89 3.54 18.16 5.88
C THR A 89 3.96 17.69 4.51
N ARG A 90 4.83 16.68 4.38
CA ARG A 90 5.52 16.37 3.10
C ARG A 90 5.34 14.91 2.64
N ASP A 91 4.38 14.24 3.20
CA ASP A 91 4.06 12.85 2.87
C ASP A 91 2.56 12.61 3.05
N PHE A 92 2.11 11.37 2.91
CA PHE A 92 0.75 10.99 3.22
C PHE A 92 0.65 10.56 4.69
N ILE A 93 -0.54 10.70 5.28
CA ILE A 93 -0.95 9.90 6.42
C ILE A 93 -1.64 8.68 5.83
N ALA A 94 -1.32 7.50 6.34
CA ALA A 94 -2.05 6.28 6.03
C ALA A 94 -2.55 5.63 7.32
N VAL A 95 -3.78 5.14 7.29
CA VAL A 95 -4.44 4.42 8.37
C VAL A 95 -5.10 3.18 7.79
N GLY A 96 -5.23 2.12 8.58
CA GLY A 96 -5.94 0.92 8.14
C GLY A 96 -6.23 -0.05 9.26
N ALA A 97 -7.15 -0.97 8.98
CA ALA A 97 -7.55 -2.06 9.84
C ALA A 97 -7.29 -3.39 9.13
N LEU A 98 -6.55 -4.25 9.78
CA LEU A 98 -6.21 -5.60 9.34
C LEU A 98 -7.11 -6.61 10.02
N PHE A 99 -7.65 -7.52 9.24
CA PHE A 99 -8.48 -8.65 9.68
C PHE A 99 -7.89 -9.95 9.15
N LYS A 100 -8.28 -11.07 9.73
CA LYS A 100 -7.97 -12.41 9.22
C LYS A 100 -9.27 -13.16 8.98
N VAL A 101 -9.65 -13.32 7.70
CA VAL A 101 -10.93 -13.90 7.28
C VAL A 101 -10.69 -14.93 6.18
N ASP A 102 -11.21 -16.14 6.36
CA ASP A 102 -11.11 -17.26 5.40
C ASP A 102 -9.66 -17.53 4.94
N GLY A 103 -8.71 -17.36 5.84
CA GLY A 103 -7.27 -17.53 5.60
C GLY A 103 -6.60 -16.37 4.88
N ASP A 104 -7.32 -15.30 4.55
CA ASP A 104 -6.78 -14.09 3.96
C ASP A 104 -6.53 -12.99 5.01
N TYR A 105 -5.47 -12.21 4.82
CA TYR A 105 -5.26 -10.94 5.48
C TYR A 105 -5.99 -9.84 4.71
N VAL A 106 -7.09 -9.36 5.25
CA VAL A 106 -7.92 -8.30 4.66
C VAL A 106 -7.52 -6.97 5.27
N PHE A 107 -7.07 -6.02 4.45
CA PHE A 107 -6.63 -4.71 4.92
C PHE A 107 -7.44 -3.57 4.30
N LYS A 108 -8.35 -3.01 5.08
CA LYS A 108 -9.14 -1.82 4.70
C LYS A 108 -8.41 -0.56 5.18
N SER A 109 -8.07 0.32 4.25
CA SER A 109 -7.24 1.50 4.53
C SER A 109 -7.82 2.78 3.98
N HIS A 110 -7.35 3.91 4.51
CA HIS A 110 -7.62 5.24 4.02
C HIS A 110 -6.35 6.10 4.14
N SER A 111 -6.25 7.15 3.33
CA SER A 111 -5.12 8.07 3.39
C SER A 111 -5.58 9.52 3.48
N PHE A 112 -4.72 10.38 4.04
CA PHE A 112 -4.89 11.82 4.05
C PHE A 112 -3.65 12.48 3.48
N VAL A 113 -3.83 13.60 2.77
CA VAL A 113 -2.71 14.33 2.20
C VAL A 113 -3.02 15.81 2.11
N ARG A 114 -2.01 16.65 2.27
CA ARG A 114 -2.13 18.09 2.08
C ARG A 114 -2.30 18.47 0.61
N LYS A 115 -3.27 19.34 0.33
CA LYS A 115 -3.52 19.90 -0.99
C LYS A 115 -2.28 20.57 -1.59
N GLU A 116 -1.60 21.44 -0.83
CA GLU A 116 -0.37 22.09 -1.28
C GLU A 116 0.72 21.10 -1.70
N PHE A 117 0.84 19.98 -0.97
CA PHE A 117 1.80 18.93 -1.30
C PHE A 117 1.45 18.23 -2.62
N VAL A 118 0.19 17.79 -2.80
CA VAL A 118 -0.24 17.11 -4.04
C VAL A 118 -0.27 18.05 -5.23
N ASP A 119 -0.56 19.32 -5.05
CA ASP A 119 -0.45 20.33 -6.10
C ASP A 119 0.98 20.47 -6.61
N ARG A 120 1.94 20.54 -5.71
CA ARG A 120 3.35 20.70 -6.04
C ARG A 120 3.96 19.46 -6.70
N ILE A 121 3.62 18.28 -6.20
CA ILE A 121 4.27 17.02 -6.59
C ILE A 121 3.52 16.31 -7.71
N TYR A 122 2.18 16.34 -7.71
CA TYR A 122 1.33 15.55 -8.60
C TYR A 122 0.42 16.40 -9.51
N SER A 123 0.53 17.75 -9.43
CA SER A 123 -0.30 18.69 -10.22
C SER A 123 -1.82 18.48 -10.02
N TYR A 124 -2.23 18.27 -8.77
CA TYR A 124 -3.60 17.90 -8.41
C TYR A 124 -4.65 18.95 -8.89
N SER A 125 -4.44 20.26 -8.66
CA SER A 125 -5.37 21.32 -9.07
C SER A 125 -5.39 21.60 -10.58
N LYS A 126 -4.37 21.13 -11.33
CA LYS A 126 -4.20 21.36 -12.76
C LYS A 126 -4.04 20.06 -13.55
N PRO A 127 -5.06 19.20 -13.58
CA PRO A 127 -4.92 17.83 -14.12
C PRO A 127 -4.66 17.77 -15.63
N ASN A 128 -5.01 18.84 -16.38
CA ASN A 128 -4.92 18.89 -17.85
C ASN A 128 -3.70 19.66 -18.36
N GLU A 129 -2.94 20.32 -17.49
CA GLU A 129 -1.69 20.94 -17.90
C GLU A 129 -0.62 19.85 -18.03
N ASN A 130 -0.16 19.60 -19.25
CA ASN A 130 1.06 18.83 -19.52
C ASN A 130 2.26 19.60 -18.98
N VAL A 131 2.50 19.51 -17.67
CA VAL A 131 3.67 20.11 -17.05
C VAL A 131 4.88 19.29 -17.52
N ASN A 132 5.47 19.76 -18.63
CA ASN A 132 6.76 19.29 -19.16
C ASN A 132 6.83 17.79 -19.51
N GLY A 133 5.80 17.18 -20.10
CA GLY A 133 5.84 15.78 -20.53
C GLY A 133 6.01 14.75 -19.40
N LYS A 134 5.87 15.17 -18.15
CA LYS A 134 6.01 14.28 -17.00
C LYS A 134 4.73 13.46 -16.81
N ARG A 135 4.86 12.14 -16.93
CA ARG A 135 3.79 11.19 -16.59
C ARG A 135 3.23 11.48 -15.20
N ARG A 136 1.91 11.42 -15.05
CA ARG A 136 1.27 11.40 -13.72
C ARG A 136 1.72 10.16 -12.98
N PHE A 137 2.42 10.34 -11.85
CA PHE A 137 2.91 9.23 -11.03
C PHE A 137 1.82 8.66 -10.11
N ALA A 138 0.77 9.41 -9.84
CA ALA A 138 -0.33 9.02 -8.97
C ALA A 138 -1.62 9.73 -9.39
N PRO A 139 -2.75 9.02 -9.54
CA PRO A 139 -4.04 9.58 -9.92
C PRO A 139 -4.80 10.10 -8.69
N ILE A 140 -4.29 11.14 -8.03
CA ILE A 140 -4.80 11.65 -6.74
C ILE A 140 -6.30 11.92 -6.76
N ARG A 141 -6.82 12.57 -7.82
CA ARG A 141 -8.26 12.88 -7.92
C ARG A 141 -9.12 11.64 -8.02
N GLN A 142 -8.67 10.66 -8.79
CA GLN A 142 -9.39 9.40 -8.92
C GLN A 142 -9.50 8.70 -7.57
N TRP A 143 -8.40 8.63 -6.81
CA TRP A 143 -8.41 8.02 -5.47
C TRP A 143 -9.27 8.79 -4.47
N GLU A 144 -9.35 10.13 -4.60
CA GLU A 144 -10.25 10.95 -3.80
C GLU A 144 -11.71 10.68 -4.16
N ASP A 145 -12.04 10.63 -5.46
CA ASP A 145 -13.39 10.32 -5.97
C ASP A 145 -13.84 8.89 -5.58
N GLU A 146 -12.89 7.95 -5.49
CA GLU A 146 -13.12 6.57 -5.04
C GLU A 146 -13.19 6.44 -3.49
N GLY A 147 -12.95 7.50 -2.75
CA GLY A 147 -12.98 7.52 -1.29
C GLY A 147 -11.77 6.85 -0.61
N LEU A 148 -10.70 6.59 -1.36
CA LEU A 148 -9.46 6.01 -0.82
C LEU A 148 -8.55 7.05 -0.14
N LEU A 149 -8.76 8.32 -0.48
CA LEU A 149 -7.94 9.44 -0.09
C LEU A 149 -8.79 10.67 0.25
N THR A 150 -8.38 11.43 1.26
CA THR A 150 -8.90 12.78 1.55
C THR A 150 -7.80 13.82 1.34
N VAL A 151 -8.08 14.81 0.49
CA VAL A 151 -7.18 15.95 0.29
C VAL A 151 -7.55 17.08 1.25
N LEU A 152 -6.63 17.44 2.15
CA LEU A 152 -6.82 18.41 3.22
C LEU A 152 -6.29 19.79 2.80
N ASP A 153 -7.12 20.82 2.89
CA ASP A 153 -6.72 22.22 2.66
C ASP A 153 -6.26 22.88 3.96
N GLU A 154 -5.20 22.32 4.55
CA GLU A 154 -4.64 22.69 5.84
C GLU A 154 -3.15 23.03 5.70
N PRO A 155 -2.59 23.94 6.52
CA PRO A 155 -1.16 24.24 6.49
C PRO A 155 -0.27 23.09 6.97
N SER A 156 -0.80 22.23 7.85
CA SER A 156 -0.20 20.96 8.29
C SER A 156 -1.32 19.98 8.64
N MET A 157 -1.09 18.70 8.39
CA MET A 157 -2.06 17.66 8.74
C MET A 157 -2.06 17.43 10.26
N ASP A 158 -3.24 17.52 10.88
CA ASP A 158 -3.41 17.24 12.30
C ASP A 158 -3.41 15.73 12.55
N ALA A 159 -2.77 15.30 13.63
CA ALA A 159 -2.82 13.93 14.12
C ALA A 159 -4.24 13.47 14.49
N GLN A 160 -5.16 14.42 14.71
CA GLN A 160 -6.57 14.15 14.97
C GLN A 160 -7.22 13.34 13.86
N HIS A 161 -6.83 13.53 12.59
CA HIS A 161 -7.35 12.73 11.48
C HIS A 161 -7.10 11.23 11.64
N VAL A 162 -5.96 10.85 12.21
CA VAL A 162 -5.64 9.45 12.52
C VAL A 162 -6.58 8.92 13.61
N VAL A 163 -6.70 9.65 14.70
CA VAL A 163 -7.52 9.25 15.86
C VAL A 163 -8.99 9.14 15.48
N ASP A 164 -9.52 10.15 14.79
CA ASP A 164 -10.93 10.20 14.35
C ASP A 164 -11.27 9.02 13.42
N TRP A 165 -10.33 8.63 12.56
CA TRP A 165 -10.54 7.48 11.70
C TRP A 165 -10.70 6.19 12.52
N PHE A 166 -9.83 5.93 13.50
CA PHE A 166 -9.92 4.73 14.34
C PHE A 166 -11.17 4.74 15.23
N VAL A 167 -11.51 5.89 15.80
CA VAL A 167 -12.75 6.06 16.59
C VAL A 167 -13.97 5.74 15.73
N ARG A 168 -14.04 6.30 14.52
CA ARG A 168 -15.14 6.03 13.59
C ARG A 168 -15.22 4.56 13.18
N MET A 169 -14.09 3.91 12.85
CA MET A 169 -14.06 2.49 12.51
C MET A 169 -14.53 1.60 13.66
N ARG A 170 -14.16 1.94 14.89
CA ARG A 170 -14.63 1.23 16.09
C ARG A 170 -16.12 1.47 16.35
N ASP A 171 -16.55 2.72 16.40
CA ASP A 171 -17.86 3.11 16.93
C ASP A 171 -18.98 3.01 15.87
N GLU A 172 -18.70 3.33 14.61
CA GLU A 172 -19.69 3.33 13.53
C GLU A 172 -19.64 2.04 12.71
N GLU A 173 -18.43 1.61 12.33
CA GLU A 173 -18.24 0.39 11.52
C GLU A 173 -18.20 -0.88 12.38
N GLY A 174 -18.04 -0.76 13.68
CA GLY A 174 -18.08 -1.87 14.65
C GLY A 174 -16.84 -2.76 14.61
N TYR A 175 -15.65 -2.22 14.25
CA TYR A 175 -14.42 -3.01 14.24
C TYR A 175 -13.90 -3.22 15.66
N GLU A 176 -13.60 -4.47 16.02
CA GLU A 176 -13.11 -4.83 17.35
C GLU A 176 -11.58 -4.75 17.42
N PHE A 177 -11.04 -3.53 17.53
CA PHE A 177 -9.59 -3.36 17.61
C PHE A 177 -8.96 -4.06 18.80
N GLN A 178 -8.08 -5.02 18.55
CA GLN A 178 -7.25 -5.69 19.55
C GLN A 178 -6.14 -4.75 20.02
N THR A 179 -5.53 -4.05 19.10
CA THR A 179 -4.59 -2.94 19.33
C THR A 179 -4.45 -2.13 18.02
N ILE A 180 -3.90 -0.92 18.13
CA ILE A 180 -3.53 -0.07 17.01
C ILE A 180 -2.02 0.11 17.07
N CYS A 181 -1.30 -0.05 15.96
CA CYS A 181 0.15 0.02 15.90
C CYS A 181 0.64 1.13 14.97
N GLY A 182 1.72 1.81 15.34
CA GLY A 182 2.33 2.83 14.50
C GLY A 182 3.74 3.20 14.93
N ASP A 183 4.47 3.91 14.05
CA ASP A 183 5.85 4.31 14.30
C ASP A 183 5.96 5.29 15.48
N GLY A 184 7.00 5.11 16.28
CA GLY A 184 7.37 5.99 17.39
C GLY A 184 7.81 7.39 16.97
N TYR A 185 8.12 7.59 15.68
CA TYR A 185 8.48 8.91 15.18
C TYR A 185 7.28 9.88 15.29
N LYS A 186 7.51 11.04 15.91
CA LYS A 186 6.46 12.04 16.23
C LYS A 186 5.32 11.55 17.13
N MET A 187 5.37 10.32 17.64
CA MET A 187 4.31 9.78 18.49
C MET A 187 4.10 10.66 19.72
N ARG A 188 5.14 10.96 20.47
CA ARG A 188 5.06 11.71 21.75
C ARG A 188 4.54 13.13 21.59
N GLU A 189 4.92 13.80 20.50
CA GLU A 189 4.58 15.21 20.30
C GLU A 189 3.20 15.43 19.69
N TYR A 190 2.78 14.53 18.78
CA TYR A 190 1.61 14.77 17.93
C TYR A 190 0.47 13.78 18.16
N LEU A 191 0.77 12.48 18.21
CA LEU A 191 -0.24 11.42 18.20
C LEU A 191 -0.66 11.01 19.61
N GLN A 192 0.30 10.77 20.51
CA GLN A 192 0.01 10.28 21.86
C GLN A 192 -0.98 11.16 22.62
N PRO A 193 -0.83 12.52 22.67
CA PRO A 193 -1.79 13.37 23.35
C PRO A 193 -3.23 13.24 22.80
N LYS A 194 -3.34 13.09 21.47
CA LYS A 194 -4.63 12.97 20.79
C LYS A 194 -5.30 11.62 21.04
N PHE A 195 -4.52 10.53 21.02
CA PHE A 195 -5.03 9.21 21.41
C PHE A 195 -5.46 9.17 22.87
N GLU A 196 -4.66 9.73 23.78
CA GLU A 196 -5.00 9.78 25.21
C GLU A 196 -6.25 10.64 25.48
N GLU A 197 -6.41 11.78 24.78
CA GLU A 197 -7.61 12.62 24.86
C GLU A 197 -8.87 11.87 24.37
N ALA A 198 -8.73 10.98 23.39
CA ALA A 198 -9.78 10.10 22.88
C ALA A 198 -9.99 8.83 23.73
N GLY A 199 -9.31 8.71 24.87
CA GLY A 199 -9.45 7.62 25.84
C GLY A 199 -8.62 6.37 25.51
N PHE A 200 -7.64 6.46 24.60
CA PHE A 200 -6.75 5.34 24.32
C PHE A 200 -5.55 5.32 25.27
N GLU A 201 -5.15 4.12 25.67
CA GLU A 201 -3.87 3.89 26.35
C GLU A 201 -2.76 3.71 25.33
N VAL A 202 -1.72 4.55 25.41
CA VAL A 202 -0.56 4.49 24.54
C VAL A 202 0.59 3.78 25.23
N SER A 203 0.98 2.61 24.75
CA SER A 203 2.04 1.78 25.32
C SER A 203 3.28 1.75 24.45
N TRP A 204 4.44 1.98 25.10
CA TRP A 204 5.77 1.86 24.46
C TRP A 204 6.43 0.48 24.67
N ASN A 205 5.77 -0.43 25.35
CA ASN A 205 6.30 -1.75 25.70
C ASN A 205 5.29 -2.90 25.49
N GLY A 206 4.13 -2.61 24.86
CA GLY A 206 3.08 -3.58 24.58
C GLY A 206 2.30 -4.09 25.79
N LYS A 207 2.41 -3.42 26.95
CA LYS A 207 1.62 -3.73 28.14
C LYS A 207 0.49 -2.73 28.28
N PHE A 208 -0.71 -3.23 28.56
CA PHE A 208 -1.92 -2.43 28.64
C PHE A 208 -2.72 -2.78 29.89
N GLU A 209 -3.35 -1.78 30.48
CA GLU A 209 -4.34 -1.89 31.56
C GLU A 209 -5.77 -1.71 31.00
N GLU A 210 -5.92 -0.88 29.94
CA GLU A 210 -7.19 -0.60 29.28
C GLU A 210 -7.73 -1.81 28.48
N PRO A 211 -9.08 -1.90 28.30
CA PRO A 211 -9.72 -2.97 27.56
C PRO A 211 -9.38 -2.91 26.06
N LEU A 212 -9.78 -3.96 25.34
CA LEU A 212 -9.72 -3.98 23.87
C LEU A 212 -10.52 -2.80 23.27
N GLY A 213 -10.08 -2.32 22.14
CA GLY A 213 -10.66 -1.15 21.46
C GLY A 213 -10.03 0.19 21.85
N TYR A 214 -9.20 0.23 22.90
CA TYR A 214 -8.59 1.44 23.43
C TYR A 214 -7.06 1.36 23.60
N ARG A 215 -6.41 0.50 22.83
CA ARG A 215 -4.97 0.21 22.95
C ARG A 215 -4.20 0.69 21.74
N VAL A 216 -3.12 1.42 21.98
CA VAL A 216 -2.17 1.85 20.94
C VAL A 216 -0.77 1.41 21.33
N GLU A 217 -0.15 0.57 20.52
CA GLU A 217 1.23 0.10 20.73
C GLU A 217 2.20 0.83 19.80
N VAL A 218 3.23 1.41 20.39
CA VAL A 218 4.25 2.18 19.66
C VAL A 218 5.37 1.28 19.20
N ILE A 219 5.57 1.22 17.90
CA ILE A 219 6.69 0.53 17.27
C ILE A 219 7.95 1.37 17.41
N ARG A 220 8.90 0.93 18.25
CA ARG A 220 10.14 1.69 18.52
C ARG A 220 11.18 1.58 17.41
N ASN A 221 11.20 0.47 16.69
CA ASN A 221 12.19 0.17 15.68
C ASN A 221 11.55 -0.56 14.48
N PHE A 222 11.09 0.21 13.52
CA PHE A 222 10.45 -0.31 12.31
C PHE A 222 11.37 -1.23 11.49
N ARG A 223 12.69 -0.96 11.46
CA ARG A 223 13.64 -1.82 10.74
C ARG A 223 13.76 -3.23 11.34
N ALA A 224 13.55 -3.37 12.64
CA ALA A 224 13.50 -4.69 13.27
C ALA A 224 12.23 -5.45 12.88
N ILE A 225 11.14 -4.72 12.65
CA ILE A 225 9.87 -5.27 12.19
C ILE A 225 9.96 -5.70 10.73
N ASP A 226 10.57 -4.91 9.85
CA ASP A 226 10.85 -5.30 8.47
C ASP A 226 11.52 -6.70 8.43
N ALA A 227 12.58 -6.88 9.22
CA ALA A 227 13.30 -8.15 9.28
C ALA A 227 12.46 -9.31 9.84
N GLN A 228 11.61 -9.03 10.82
CA GLN A 228 10.75 -10.03 11.46
C GLN A 228 9.59 -10.46 10.55
N LEU A 229 8.99 -9.52 9.83
CA LEU A 229 7.76 -9.75 9.08
C LEU A 229 7.98 -10.06 7.59
N SER A 230 9.17 -9.79 7.05
CA SER A 230 9.41 -9.92 5.61
C SER A 230 9.00 -11.27 5.05
N THR A 231 9.36 -12.36 5.70
CA THR A 231 8.98 -13.71 5.25
C THR A 231 7.46 -13.91 5.25
N VAL A 232 6.77 -13.50 6.32
CA VAL A 232 5.32 -13.67 6.43
C VAL A 232 4.58 -12.82 5.40
N ILE A 233 5.03 -11.59 5.18
CA ILE A 233 4.41 -10.67 4.20
C ILE A 233 4.65 -11.19 2.77
N GLU A 234 5.90 -11.54 2.43
CA GLU A 234 6.26 -12.05 1.10
C GLU A 234 5.55 -13.37 0.80
N ASP A 235 5.51 -14.31 1.74
CA ASP A 235 4.76 -15.57 1.61
C ASP A 235 3.26 -15.34 1.45
N SER A 236 2.70 -14.34 2.15
CA SER A 236 1.28 -14.00 2.04
C SER A 236 0.93 -13.45 0.66
N PHE A 237 1.80 -12.65 0.04
CA PHE A 237 1.63 -12.21 -1.34
C PHE A 237 1.78 -13.38 -2.32
N ALA A 238 2.83 -14.19 -2.19
CA ALA A 238 3.10 -15.34 -3.06
C ALA A 238 1.94 -16.37 -3.04
N ASN A 239 1.35 -16.59 -1.88
CA ASN A 239 0.20 -17.49 -1.71
C ASN A 239 -1.15 -16.80 -1.97
N GLN A 240 -1.15 -15.54 -2.44
CA GLN A 240 -2.34 -14.74 -2.72
C GLN A 240 -3.29 -14.60 -1.50
N LYS A 241 -2.72 -14.51 -0.29
CA LYS A 241 -3.44 -14.40 0.98
C LYS A 241 -3.64 -12.93 1.44
N ILE A 242 -3.40 -11.98 0.57
CA ILE A 242 -3.63 -10.55 0.85
C ILE A 242 -4.86 -10.07 0.07
N ASN A 243 -5.75 -9.36 0.77
CA ASN A 243 -6.91 -8.70 0.18
C ASN A 243 -6.89 -7.21 0.53
N PHE A 244 -6.67 -6.35 -0.46
CA PHE A 244 -6.76 -4.89 -0.35
C PHE A 244 -8.08 -4.32 -0.88
N GLY A 245 -9.01 -5.19 -1.30
CA GLY A 245 -10.21 -4.74 -1.99
C GLY A 245 -9.92 -4.09 -3.34
N ASP A 246 -10.85 -3.26 -3.79
CA ASP A 246 -10.65 -2.44 -4.98
C ASP A 246 -9.86 -1.16 -4.64
N ASN A 247 -8.65 -1.33 -4.07
CA ASN A 247 -7.80 -0.24 -3.61
C ASN A 247 -6.50 -0.17 -4.42
N ASP A 248 -6.53 0.55 -5.55
CA ASP A 248 -5.36 0.76 -6.40
C ASP A 248 -4.26 1.57 -5.70
N MET A 249 -4.63 2.41 -4.72
CA MET A 249 -3.66 3.19 -3.96
C MET A 249 -2.80 2.29 -3.06
N MET A 250 -3.37 1.26 -2.42
CA MET A 250 -2.59 0.27 -1.66
C MET A 250 -1.64 -0.52 -2.56
N ARG A 251 -2.09 -0.95 -3.74
CA ARG A 251 -1.24 -1.59 -4.75
C ARG A 251 -0.10 -0.68 -5.21
N TRP A 252 -0.39 0.61 -5.40
CA TRP A 252 0.62 1.61 -5.74
C TRP A 252 1.64 1.81 -4.61
N TYR A 253 1.21 1.92 -3.35
CA TYR A 253 2.11 2.00 -2.20
C TYR A 253 3.04 0.77 -2.14
N THR A 254 2.49 -0.42 -2.24
CA THR A 254 3.25 -1.68 -2.18
C THR A 254 4.26 -1.79 -3.33
N ASN A 255 3.85 -1.43 -4.56
CA ASN A 255 4.75 -1.40 -5.72
C ASN A 255 5.90 -0.39 -5.60
N ASN A 256 5.78 0.60 -4.72
CA ASN A 256 6.84 1.59 -4.47
C ASN A 256 7.88 1.14 -3.43
N VAL A 257 7.63 0.04 -2.74
CA VAL A 257 8.57 -0.55 -1.78
C VAL A 257 9.63 -1.37 -2.50
N LEU A 258 10.87 -1.26 -2.05
CA LEU A 258 11.97 -2.13 -2.43
C LEU A 258 12.38 -2.99 -1.24
N ARG A 259 12.53 -4.27 -1.51
CA ARG A 259 13.16 -5.24 -0.64
C ARG A 259 14.69 -5.05 -0.70
N HIS A 260 15.29 -4.71 0.40
CA HIS A 260 16.75 -4.54 0.50
C HIS A 260 17.32 -5.61 1.44
N LEU A 261 18.05 -6.55 0.85
CA LEU A 261 18.78 -7.57 1.62
C LEU A 261 20.09 -6.97 2.16
N LYS A 262 20.21 -6.91 3.47
CA LYS A 262 21.41 -6.44 4.15
C LYS A 262 22.51 -7.49 4.17
N LYS A 263 23.73 -7.07 4.48
CA LYS A 263 24.89 -7.96 4.61
C LYS A 263 24.74 -9.00 5.73
N ASP A 264 23.95 -8.72 6.74
CA ASP A 264 23.63 -9.62 7.86
C ASP A 264 22.50 -10.62 7.54
N GLY A 265 21.98 -10.61 6.31
CA GLY A 265 20.89 -11.46 5.88
C GLY A 265 19.47 -10.94 6.20
N ASN A 266 19.36 -9.84 6.93
CA ASN A 266 18.08 -9.24 7.25
C ASN A 266 17.50 -8.46 6.05
N VAL A 267 16.20 -8.45 5.93
CA VAL A 267 15.46 -7.63 4.94
C VAL A 267 15.12 -6.28 5.57
N GLU A 268 15.22 -5.22 4.79
CA GLU A 268 14.70 -3.89 5.09
C GLU A 268 13.83 -3.41 3.92
N TYR A 269 12.64 -2.92 4.22
CA TYR A 269 11.75 -2.34 3.23
C TYR A 269 12.02 -0.84 3.07
N ILE A 270 12.60 -0.49 1.92
CA ILE A 270 12.99 0.88 1.62
C ILE A 270 12.13 1.47 0.50
N LYS A 271 12.03 2.78 0.47
CA LYS A 271 11.34 3.50 -0.60
C LYS A 271 12.20 3.60 -1.85
N LYS A 272 11.59 3.47 -3.04
CA LYS A 272 12.24 3.84 -4.31
C LYS A 272 12.67 5.32 -4.28
N GLU A 273 13.80 5.65 -4.87
CA GLU A 273 14.46 6.96 -4.73
C GLU A 273 13.64 8.19 -5.14
N ASP A 274 12.65 8.05 -6.04
CA ASP A 274 11.83 9.18 -6.50
C ASP A 274 10.91 9.69 -5.38
N VAL A 275 10.98 10.98 -5.08
CA VAL A 275 10.14 11.65 -4.07
C VAL A 275 8.63 11.49 -4.31
N ARG A 276 8.23 11.23 -5.55
CA ARG A 276 6.83 10.99 -5.95
C ARG A 276 6.35 9.57 -5.65
N ARG A 277 7.24 8.67 -5.29
CA ARG A 277 6.90 7.31 -4.90
C ARG A 277 6.76 7.26 -3.39
N LYS A 278 5.63 6.83 -2.93
CA LYS A 278 5.24 6.80 -1.53
C LYS A 278 4.97 5.38 -1.08
N THR A 279 5.17 5.11 0.20
CA THR A 279 5.05 3.78 0.81
C THR A 279 4.21 3.79 2.07
N ASP A 280 3.57 4.92 2.38
CA ASP A 280 2.91 5.19 3.66
C ASP A 280 1.81 4.15 3.97
N GLY A 281 0.98 3.80 2.96
CA GLY A 281 -0.03 2.75 3.13
C GLY A 281 0.57 1.36 3.40
N PHE A 282 1.70 1.04 2.75
CA PHE A 282 2.40 -0.21 3.04
C PHE A 282 2.98 -0.21 4.46
N LYS A 283 3.52 0.91 4.94
CA LYS A 283 4.02 1.03 6.32
C LYS A 283 2.88 0.93 7.34
N ALA A 284 1.70 1.47 7.05
CA ALA A 284 0.51 1.26 7.87
C ALA A 284 0.07 -0.23 7.88
N PHE A 285 0.09 -0.90 6.73
CA PHE A 285 -0.18 -2.34 6.63
C PHE A 285 0.85 -3.15 7.43
N GLU A 286 2.13 -2.86 7.29
CA GLU A 286 3.21 -3.52 8.03
C GLU A 286 3.08 -3.30 9.56
N ALA A 287 2.69 -2.09 9.98
CA ALA A 287 2.40 -1.80 11.39
C ALA A 287 1.26 -2.66 11.94
N ALA A 288 0.20 -2.88 11.15
CA ALA A 288 -0.88 -3.77 11.53
C ALA A 288 -0.44 -5.24 11.55
N MET A 289 0.35 -5.68 10.57
CA MET A 289 0.90 -7.04 10.50
C MET A 289 1.79 -7.38 11.71
N PHE A 290 2.38 -6.39 12.39
CA PHE A 290 3.19 -6.59 13.59
C PHE A 290 2.43 -7.30 14.72
N LYS A 291 1.12 -7.15 14.78
CA LYS A 291 0.24 -7.79 15.77
C LYS A 291 -0.83 -8.68 15.14
N ALA A 292 -0.58 -9.17 13.94
CA ALA A 292 -1.50 -10.10 13.27
C ALA A 292 -1.72 -11.41 14.02
N ASP A 293 -0.80 -11.77 14.92
CA ASP A 293 -0.93 -12.90 15.85
C ASP A 293 -2.08 -12.75 16.86
N LEU A 294 -2.59 -11.54 17.08
CA LEU A 294 -3.78 -11.29 17.89
C LEU A 294 -5.09 -11.57 17.15
N LEU A 295 -5.03 -11.76 15.84
CA LEU A 295 -6.20 -12.04 15.00
C LEU A 295 -6.47 -13.54 14.98
N ASN A 296 -7.59 -13.94 15.57
CA ASN A 296 -8.14 -15.28 15.37
C ASN A 296 -8.66 -15.39 13.93
N GLU A 297 -8.50 -16.55 13.32
CA GLU A 297 -9.10 -16.81 12.01
C GLU A 297 -10.62 -16.87 12.15
N VAL A 298 -11.31 -16.07 11.34
CA VAL A 298 -12.77 -16.08 11.24
C VAL A 298 -13.14 -16.81 9.95
N ASP A 299 -13.85 -17.92 10.09
CA ASP A 299 -14.40 -18.66 8.96
C ASP A 299 -15.85 -18.17 8.72
N THR A 300 -16.06 -17.56 7.57
CA THR A 300 -17.39 -17.03 7.21
C THR A 300 -18.39 -18.13 6.87
N THR A 301 -17.94 -19.35 6.52
CA THR A 301 -18.84 -20.50 6.29
C THR A 301 -19.59 -20.91 7.54
N ASP A 302 -18.93 -20.89 8.70
CA ASP A 302 -19.58 -21.17 9.99
C ASP A 302 -20.65 -20.13 10.38
N PHE A 303 -20.51 -18.89 9.90
CA PHE A 303 -21.47 -17.83 10.21
C PHE A 303 -22.77 -18.00 9.41
N TYR A 304 -22.70 -18.38 8.15
CA TYR A 304 -23.88 -18.63 7.31
C TYR A 304 -24.61 -19.92 7.69
N ASP A 305 -23.90 -20.95 8.10
CA ASP A 305 -24.49 -22.21 8.56
C ASP A 305 -25.28 -22.03 9.87
N ASN A 306 -24.81 -21.16 10.76
CA ASN A 306 -25.53 -20.82 11.99
C ASN A 306 -26.77 -19.94 11.77
N LEU A 307 -26.77 -19.06 10.77
CA LEU A 307 -27.96 -18.25 10.39
C LEU A 307 -29.09 -19.11 9.81
N GLY A 308 -28.75 -20.20 9.11
CA GLY A 308 -29.74 -21.16 8.57
C GLY A 308 -30.56 -21.86 9.64
N TRP A 309 -30.08 -21.97 10.88
CA TRP A 309 -30.79 -22.56 12.01
C TRP A 309 -31.80 -21.63 12.68
N PHE A 310 -31.70 -20.32 12.49
CA PHE A 310 -32.62 -19.33 13.07
C PHE A 310 -33.77 -18.94 12.14
N MET A 311 -33.78 -19.41 10.90
CA MET A 311 -34.83 -19.13 9.90
C MET A 311 -35.64 -20.38 9.48
N GLY A 312 -35.52 -21.51 10.19
CA GLY A 312 -36.25 -22.77 9.96
C GLY A 312 -37.41 -22.99 10.95
#